data_cfdad56e7ca3ba91ea1a3d6e06b233d6
#
_entry.id   cfdad56e7ca3ba91ea1a3d6e06b233d6
#
_cell.length_a   1.000
_cell.length_b   1.000
_cell.length_c   1.000
_cell.angle_alpha   90.00
_cell.angle_beta   90.00
_cell.angle_gamma   90.00
#
_symmetry.space_group_name_H-M   'P 1'
#
loop_
_entity.id
_entity.type
_entity.pdbx_description
1 polymer ?
#
loop_
_entity_poly.entity_id
_entity_poly.type
_entity_poly.pdbx_seq_one_letter_code
_entity_poly.pdbx_strand_id
1 'polypeptide(L)'
;LNVLDDVSNQLSVAVPPAETGGDWEVSPLDGAPDAWTLSVSAVDGDERDDAWLVGTDFVTPESLYAMPVGNSGGAGAGPQLLRSAPARFDADGIAIDQRFTTSADGTRVPYFVVGHRDALATTDGSVPTLLTGYGGFEVPRVAAYSAVVGRSWLAEGHVYVLANIRGGGEYGPAWHRAGLREKRPRIYEDFEAVARAVTGDGFTSSPRLGISGGSNGGLLVGNMYVRAPELFGAVVCQVPLLDMRRYHRLLAGASWMAEYGDPDDPDDWEYLQRYSPYHLVDTDAAYPPILLTTSTRDDRVHPGHARKMAAKLADQGHDVTYWENIEGGHGGAADATQQATMQALIFSFLRSRLTAR
;
A
#
# COMPACT_ATOMS: atom_id res chain seq x y z
N LEU A 1 10.62 -21.78 8.73
CA LEU A 1 10.16 -20.50 9.30
C LEU A 1 10.18 -19.43 8.22
N ASN A 2 9.18 -18.56 8.22
CA ASN A 2 9.12 -17.39 7.35
C ASN A 2 8.80 -16.18 8.23
N VAL A 3 9.73 -15.26 8.33
CA VAL A 3 9.63 -14.07 9.17
C VAL A 3 9.70 -12.83 8.27
N LEU A 4 8.79 -11.87 8.47
CA LEU A 4 8.88 -10.57 7.85
C LEU A 4 9.76 -9.67 8.73
N ASP A 5 10.95 -9.35 8.24
CA ASP A 5 11.91 -8.47 8.91
C ASP A 5 12.22 -7.27 8.01
N ASP A 6 12.02 -6.07 8.54
CA ASP A 6 12.09 -4.81 7.78
C ASP A 6 11.37 -4.90 6.41
N VAL A 7 10.16 -5.50 6.41
CA VAL A 7 9.30 -5.67 5.22
C VAL A 7 9.91 -6.55 4.11
N SER A 8 10.90 -7.37 4.45
CA SER A 8 11.50 -8.41 3.62
C SER A 8 11.32 -9.78 4.27
N ASN A 9 11.00 -10.81 3.49
CA ASN A 9 10.85 -12.15 4.03
C ASN A 9 12.22 -12.80 4.25
N GLN A 10 12.43 -13.29 5.48
CA GLN A 10 13.60 -14.08 5.86
C GLN A 10 13.16 -15.54 6.09
N LEU A 11 13.75 -16.44 5.33
CA LEU A 11 13.46 -17.87 5.47
C LEU A 11 14.52 -18.57 6.30
N SER A 12 14.10 -19.43 7.23
CA SER A 12 14.98 -20.23 8.08
C SER A 12 14.49 -21.66 8.18
N VAL A 13 15.43 -22.58 8.38
CA VAL A 13 15.16 -23.98 8.72
C VAL A 13 15.30 -24.13 10.23
N ALA A 14 14.33 -24.78 10.86
CA ALA A 14 14.39 -25.17 12.25
C ALA A 14 14.45 -26.69 12.33
N VAL A 15 15.52 -27.20 12.92
CA VAL A 15 15.75 -28.67 13.12
C VAL A 15 15.46 -28.99 14.57
N PRO A 16 14.61 -30.01 14.85
CA PRO A 16 14.34 -30.43 16.22
C PRO A 16 15.56 -31.03 16.86
N PRO A 17 15.73 -30.92 18.19
CA PRO A 17 16.83 -31.56 18.89
C PRO A 17 16.71 -33.10 18.81
N ALA A 18 17.86 -33.79 18.79
CA ALA A 18 17.90 -35.25 18.79
C ALA A 18 17.37 -35.87 20.11
N GLU A 19 17.42 -35.13 21.22
CA GLU A 19 16.91 -35.52 22.51
C GLU A 19 15.73 -34.69 22.95
N THR A 20 14.73 -35.30 23.59
CA THR A 20 13.55 -34.61 24.12
C THR A 20 13.94 -33.55 25.13
N GLY A 21 13.56 -32.30 24.90
CA GLY A 21 13.82 -31.17 25.79
C GLY A 21 15.08 -30.36 25.47
N GLY A 22 15.78 -30.68 24.36
CA GLY A 22 16.87 -29.85 23.84
C GLY A 22 16.34 -28.64 23.05
N ASP A 23 17.26 -27.73 22.71
CA ASP A 23 16.93 -26.53 21.92
C ASP A 23 16.86 -26.86 20.42
N TRP A 24 15.95 -26.17 19.72
CA TRP A 24 15.86 -26.23 18.26
C TRP A 24 17.06 -25.52 17.63
N GLU A 25 17.67 -26.11 16.63
CA GLU A 25 18.68 -25.45 15.82
C GLU A 25 18.00 -24.70 14.69
N VAL A 26 18.21 -23.37 14.64
CA VAL A 26 17.63 -22.50 13.61
C VAL A 26 18.76 -21.89 12.79
N SER A 27 18.71 -22.10 11.47
CA SER A 27 19.68 -21.56 10.52
C SER A 27 18.96 -20.91 9.33
N PRO A 28 19.56 -19.92 8.65
CA PRO A 28 19.01 -19.40 7.40
C PRO A 28 18.78 -20.50 6.37
N LEU A 29 17.75 -20.38 5.55
CA LEU A 29 17.54 -21.24 4.40
C LEU A 29 18.45 -20.77 3.26
N ASP A 30 19.58 -21.45 3.08
CA ASP A 30 20.56 -21.11 2.07
C ASP A 30 19.99 -21.25 0.64
N GLY A 31 20.32 -20.29 -0.24
CA GLY A 31 19.94 -20.31 -1.63
C GLY A 31 18.48 -19.96 -1.90
N ALA A 32 17.75 -19.40 -0.93
CA ALA A 32 16.42 -18.83 -1.20
C ALA A 32 16.49 -17.84 -2.38
N PRO A 33 15.43 -17.74 -3.22
CA PRO A 33 15.39 -16.79 -4.33
C PRO A 33 15.60 -15.36 -3.82
N ASP A 34 16.33 -14.56 -4.58
CA ASP A 34 16.47 -13.12 -4.32
C ASP A 34 15.17 -12.40 -4.70
N ALA A 35 14.27 -12.29 -3.73
CA ALA A 35 12.97 -11.62 -3.87
C ALA A 35 12.57 -11.01 -2.53
N TRP A 36 11.95 -9.82 -2.57
CA TRP A 36 11.51 -9.12 -1.36
C TRP A 36 10.38 -9.84 -0.62
N THR A 37 9.50 -10.49 -1.38
CA THR A 37 8.35 -11.22 -0.84
C THR A 37 8.45 -12.69 -1.20
N LEU A 38 8.50 -13.54 -0.17
CA LEU A 38 8.58 -14.99 -0.30
C LEU A 38 7.47 -15.63 0.52
N SER A 39 6.83 -16.64 -0.06
CA SER A 39 5.98 -17.57 0.69
C SER A 39 6.53 -18.98 0.57
N VAL A 40 6.33 -19.79 1.61
CA VAL A 40 6.80 -21.16 1.68
C VAL A 40 5.67 -22.09 2.11
N SER A 41 5.57 -23.23 1.45
CA SER A 41 4.68 -24.33 1.84
C SER A 41 5.35 -25.68 1.61
N ALA A 42 5.03 -26.68 2.43
CA ALA A 42 5.54 -28.03 2.22
C ALA A 42 5.01 -28.62 0.91
N VAL A 43 5.83 -29.42 0.22
CA VAL A 43 5.37 -30.24 -0.92
C VAL A 43 4.50 -31.38 -0.39
N ASP A 44 5.02 -32.11 0.59
CA ASP A 44 4.33 -33.14 1.35
C ASP A 44 4.97 -33.20 2.75
N GLY A 45 4.25 -32.73 3.76
CA GLY A 45 4.79 -32.60 5.12
C GLY A 45 5.02 -33.92 5.85
N ASP A 46 4.46 -35.02 5.33
CA ASP A 46 4.58 -36.35 5.94
C ASP A 46 5.69 -37.22 5.32
N GLU A 47 6.01 -37.00 4.04
CA GLU A 47 6.88 -37.88 3.26
C GLU A 47 8.16 -37.20 2.73
N ARG A 48 8.24 -35.87 2.72
CA ARG A 48 9.31 -35.12 2.04
C ARG A 48 9.71 -33.86 2.77
N ASP A 49 11.03 -33.59 2.75
CA ASP A 49 11.61 -32.34 3.25
C ASP A 49 11.73 -31.24 2.15
N ASP A 50 10.91 -31.29 1.11
CA ASP A 50 10.91 -30.31 0.04
C ASP A 50 9.84 -29.24 0.31
N ALA A 51 10.10 -28.04 -0.17
CA ALA A 51 9.16 -26.93 -0.09
C ALA A 51 8.88 -26.30 -1.45
N TRP A 52 7.66 -25.82 -1.64
CA TRP A 52 7.32 -24.85 -2.65
C TRP A 52 7.65 -23.46 -2.14
N LEU A 53 8.38 -22.68 -2.94
CA LEU A 53 8.56 -21.26 -2.70
C LEU A 53 7.86 -20.47 -3.81
N VAL A 54 7.17 -19.39 -3.45
CA VAL A 54 6.70 -18.39 -4.40
C VAL A 54 7.36 -17.07 -4.05
N GLY A 55 8.13 -16.53 -5.01
CA GLY A 55 8.85 -15.28 -4.87
C GLY A 55 8.31 -14.22 -5.82
N THR A 56 8.26 -12.97 -5.36
CA THR A 56 7.89 -11.79 -6.17
C THR A 56 8.48 -10.51 -5.57
N ASP A 57 8.57 -9.47 -6.39
CA ASP A 57 8.83 -8.10 -5.98
C ASP A 57 8.11 -7.10 -6.90
N PHE A 58 8.47 -5.82 -6.90
CA PHE A 58 7.84 -4.79 -7.74
C PHE A 58 8.08 -4.97 -9.24
N VAL A 59 9.17 -5.64 -9.63
CA VAL A 59 9.60 -5.81 -11.03
C VAL A 59 9.65 -7.27 -11.48
N THR A 60 9.68 -8.21 -10.52
CA THR A 60 9.73 -9.65 -10.76
C THR A 60 8.34 -10.27 -10.58
N PRO A 61 7.72 -10.82 -11.65
CA PRO A 61 6.46 -11.54 -11.55
C PRO A 61 6.54 -12.72 -10.60
N GLU A 62 5.40 -13.13 -10.04
CA GLU A 62 5.32 -14.33 -9.21
C GLU A 62 5.97 -15.52 -9.89
N SER A 63 6.91 -16.15 -9.18
CA SER A 63 7.73 -17.25 -9.66
C SER A 63 7.71 -18.39 -8.64
N LEU A 64 7.37 -19.58 -9.12
CA LEU A 64 7.28 -20.81 -8.33
C LEU A 64 8.60 -21.57 -8.42
N TYR A 65 9.13 -21.97 -7.28
CA TYR A 65 10.35 -22.78 -7.15
C TYR A 65 10.06 -24.03 -6.34
N ALA A 66 10.77 -25.13 -6.70
CA ALA A 66 10.95 -26.28 -5.81
C ALA A 66 12.26 -26.08 -5.03
N MET A 67 12.19 -26.20 -3.71
CA MET A 67 13.32 -26.00 -2.80
C MET A 67 13.52 -27.24 -1.96
N PRO A 68 14.63 -27.98 -2.12
CA PRO A 68 15.01 -29.01 -1.16
C PRO A 68 15.41 -28.36 0.17
N VAL A 69 14.93 -28.92 1.29
CA VAL A 69 15.22 -28.45 2.64
C VAL A 69 16.05 -29.49 3.37
N GLY A 70 17.07 -29.06 4.09
CA GLY A 70 17.96 -29.98 4.81
C GLY A 70 18.86 -30.84 3.90
N ASN A 71 19.04 -32.11 4.23
CA ASN A 71 19.93 -33.03 3.51
C ASN A 71 19.31 -33.70 2.28
N SER A 72 18.05 -33.43 1.96
CA SER A 72 17.30 -34.12 0.90
C SER A 72 17.77 -33.80 -0.51
N GLY A 73 18.46 -32.68 -0.73
CA GLY A 73 18.90 -32.23 -2.06
C GLY A 73 20.37 -32.50 -2.41
N GLY A 74 21.18 -33.03 -1.52
CA GLY A 74 22.63 -33.11 -1.70
C GLY A 74 23.34 -31.77 -1.53
N ALA A 75 24.64 -31.76 -1.35
CA ALA A 75 25.43 -30.55 -1.16
C ALA A 75 25.34 -29.63 -2.42
N GLY A 76 24.69 -28.50 -2.29
CA GLY A 76 24.59 -27.45 -3.36
C GLY A 76 23.31 -27.45 -4.18
N ALA A 77 22.27 -28.21 -3.82
CA ALA A 77 20.97 -28.11 -4.49
C ALA A 77 20.21 -26.85 -4.04
N GLY A 78 20.27 -25.81 -4.85
CA GLY A 78 19.49 -24.58 -4.67
C GLY A 78 18.05 -24.69 -5.20
N PRO A 79 17.28 -23.59 -5.11
CA PRO A 79 15.90 -23.54 -5.60
C PRO A 79 15.87 -23.77 -7.13
N GLN A 80 15.02 -24.69 -7.55
CA GLN A 80 14.76 -24.93 -8.96
C GLN A 80 13.54 -24.10 -9.41
N LEU A 81 13.73 -23.15 -10.30
CA LEU A 81 12.63 -22.42 -10.93
C LEU A 81 11.79 -23.39 -11.76
N LEU A 82 10.51 -23.49 -11.45
CA LEU A 82 9.55 -24.34 -12.18
C LEU A 82 8.70 -23.53 -13.14
N ARG A 83 8.24 -22.36 -12.73
CA ARG A 83 7.36 -21.51 -13.52
C ARG A 83 7.40 -20.07 -13.05
N SER A 84 7.35 -19.13 -13.99
CA SER A 84 7.12 -17.70 -13.71
C SER A 84 5.87 -17.22 -14.44
N ALA A 85 5.14 -16.31 -13.82
CA ALA A 85 4.13 -15.54 -14.54
C ALA A 85 4.81 -14.67 -15.61
N PRO A 86 4.14 -14.35 -16.74
CA PRO A 86 4.75 -13.56 -17.79
C PRO A 86 4.98 -12.11 -17.33
N ALA A 87 6.17 -11.57 -17.58
CA ALA A 87 6.45 -10.15 -17.44
C ALA A 87 5.55 -9.33 -18.38
N ARG A 88 5.03 -8.21 -17.90
CA ARG A 88 4.09 -7.36 -18.65
C ARG A 88 4.66 -5.97 -18.96
N PHE A 89 5.83 -5.66 -18.48
CA PHE A 89 6.59 -4.45 -18.79
C PHE A 89 8.09 -4.77 -18.73
N ASP A 90 8.88 -3.92 -19.36
CA ASP A 90 10.33 -4.00 -19.30
C ASP A 90 10.81 -3.39 -17.97
N ALA A 91 11.57 -4.15 -17.21
CA ALA A 91 12.10 -3.76 -15.91
C ALA A 91 13.60 -3.38 -15.96
N ASP A 92 14.21 -3.40 -17.14
CA ASP A 92 15.63 -3.05 -17.27
C ASP A 92 15.90 -1.62 -16.76
N GLY A 93 16.90 -1.48 -15.92
CA GLY A 93 17.28 -0.21 -15.33
C GLY A 93 16.40 0.29 -14.18
N ILE A 94 15.32 -0.43 -13.82
CA ILE A 94 14.51 -0.10 -12.64
C ILE A 94 15.22 -0.60 -11.38
N ALA A 95 15.37 0.29 -10.40
CA ALA A 95 15.87 -0.03 -9.07
C ALA A 95 14.71 -0.13 -8.07
N ILE A 96 14.91 -0.95 -7.05
CA ILE A 96 14.07 -1.05 -5.85
C ILE A 96 14.95 -0.67 -4.67
N ASP A 97 14.66 0.48 -4.04
CA ASP A 97 15.38 0.94 -2.86
C ASP A 97 14.45 0.91 -1.65
N GLN A 98 14.82 0.18 -0.60
CA GLN A 98 14.18 0.35 0.69
C GLN A 98 14.83 1.50 1.43
N ARG A 99 14.03 2.44 1.91
CA ARG A 99 14.46 3.61 2.66
C ARG A 99 13.68 3.75 3.95
N PHE A 100 14.16 4.62 4.82
CA PHE A 100 13.53 4.88 6.12
C PHE A 100 13.46 6.37 6.37
N THR A 101 12.38 6.78 7.03
CA THR A 101 12.24 8.14 7.55
C THR A 101 11.82 8.11 9.02
N THR A 102 11.80 9.26 9.66
CA THR A 102 11.38 9.39 11.06
C THR A 102 10.05 10.13 11.14
N SER A 103 9.05 9.51 11.73
CA SER A 103 7.75 10.11 12.01
C SER A 103 7.84 11.19 13.09
N ALA A 104 6.78 11.98 13.25
CA ALA A 104 6.72 13.10 14.20
C ALA A 104 7.01 12.70 15.65
N ASP A 105 6.70 11.47 16.05
CA ASP A 105 6.96 10.93 17.40
C ASP A 105 8.30 10.18 17.53
N GLY A 106 9.18 10.24 16.51
CA GLY A 106 10.47 9.57 16.50
C GLY A 106 10.45 8.13 15.98
N THR A 107 9.28 7.60 15.59
CA THR A 107 9.16 6.25 15.04
C THR A 107 9.85 6.16 13.68
N ARG A 108 10.69 5.13 13.48
CA ARG A 108 11.32 4.80 12.19
C ARG A 108 10.28 4.13 11.28
N VAL A 109 10.03 4.73 10.11
CA VAL A 109 9.02 4.28 9.14
C VAL A 109 9.71 3.84 7.85
N PRO A 110 9.55 2.56 7.42
CA PRO A 110 10.10 2.08 6.16
C PRO A 110 9.22 2.49 4.99
N TYR A 111 9.85 2.59 3.81
CA TYR A 111 9.15 2.76 2.54
C TYR A 111 10.04 2.26 1.40
N PHE A 112 9.40 1.83 0.31
CA PHE A 112 10.09 1.46 -0.93
C PHE A 112 10.00 2.59 -1.93
N VAL A 113 11.10 2.80 -2.68
CA VAL A 113 11.17 3.69 -3.83
C VAL A 113 11.54 2.85 -5.05
N VAL A 114 10.70 2.89 -6.08
CA VAL A 114 10.85 2.06 -7.28
C VAL A 114 10.82 2.96 -8.51
N GLY A 115 11.87 2.90 -9.33
CA GLY A 115 11.97 3.72 -10.53
C GLY A 115 13.25 3.48 -11.32
N HIS A 116 13.33 4.02 -12.52
CA HIS A 116 14.56 3.98 -13.29
C HIS A 116 15.69 4.69 -12.55
N ARG A 117 16.90 4.13 -12.59
CA ARG A 117 18.09 4.69 -11.92
C ARG A 117 18.33 6.16 -12.30
N ASP A 118 18.13 6.49 -13.59
CA ASP A 118 18.31 7.86 -14.06
C ASP A 118 17.24 8.82 -13.47
N ALA A 119 16.00 8.38 -13.34
CA ALA A 119 14.94 9.16 -12.69
C ALA A 119 15.26 9.40 -11.22
N LEU A 120 15.74 8.38 -10.51
CA LEU A 120 16.12 8.48 -9.09
C LEU A 120 17.40 9.32 -8.86
N ALA A 121 18.23 9.47 -9.88
CA ALA A 121 19.43 10.33 -9.84
C ALA A 121 19.14 11.80 -10.18
N THR A 122 17.93 12.13 -10.64
CA THR A 122 17.47 13.49 -10.92
C THR A 122 17.40 14.31 -9.63
N THR A 123 17.73 15.59 -9.68
CA THR A 123 17.75 16.47 -8.49
C THR A 123 17.01 17.80 -8.70
N ASP A 124 16.23 17.92 -9.77
CA ASP A 124 15.50 19.14 -10.14
C ASP A 124 14.02 19.12 -9.75
N GLY A 125 13.58 18.08 -9.03
CA GLY A 125 12.20 17.91 -8.58
C GLY A 125 11.17 17.62 -9.67
N SER A 126 11.62 17.24 -10.87
CA SER A 126 10.76 17.14 -12.05
C SER A 126 10.05 15.79 -12.22
N VAL A 127 10.49 14.74 -11.52
CA VAL A 127 10.00 13.38 -11.76
C VAL A 127 8.62 13.16 -11.15
N PRO A 128 7.59 12.83 -11.96
CA PRO A 128 6.27 12.45 -11.45
C PRO A 128 6.37 11.21 -10.56
N THR A 129 5.83 11.31 -9.36
CA THR A 129 5.96 10.27 -8.34
C THR A 129 4.58 9.92 -7.78
N LEU A 130 4.29 8.62 -7.64
CA LEU A 130 3.07 8.12 -7.03
C LEU A 130 3.40 7.47 -5.70
N LEU A 131 2.91 8.04 -4.60
CA LEU A 131 3.04 7.49 -3.26
C LEU A 131 1.73 6.78 -2.86
N THR A 132 1.85 5.56 -2.36
CA THR A 132 0.73 4.74 -1.88
C THR A 132 1.00 4.21 -0.48
N GLY A 133 -0.08 3.84 0.23
CA GLY A 133 -0.03 3.22 1.55
C GLY A 133 -1.41 2.68 1.93
N TYR A 134 -1.49 2.05 3.13
CA TYR A 134 -2.78 1.54 3.61
C TYR A 134 -3.06 1.91 5.07
N GLY A 135 -2.23 1.46 6.01
CA GLY A 135 -2.25 1.87 7.42
C GLY A 135 -3.50 1.45 8.18
N GLY A 136 -3.84 0.16 8.19
CA GLY A 136 -4.96 -0.35 8.98
C GLY A 136 -5.17 -1.84 8.90
N PHE A 137 -5.99 -2.37 9.81
CA PHE A 137 -6.44 -3.77 9.83
C PHE A 137 -5.32 -4.81 9.88
N GLU A 138 -4.14 -4.43 10.36
CA GLU A 138 -2.96 -5.32 10.41
C GLU A 138 -2.56 -5.87 9.01
N VAL A 139 -2.98 -5.18 7.92
CA VAL A 139 -2.65 -5.60 6.56
C VAL A 139 -1.26 -5.08 6.19
N PRO A 140 -0.24 -5.97 6.07
CA PRO A 140 1.08 -5.55 5.66
C PRO A 140 1.07 -5.15 4.18
N ARG A 141 1.79 -4.09 3.85
CA ARG A 141 2.06 -3.72 2.47
C ARG A 141 3.48 -4.18 2.12
N VAL A 142 3.57 -5.22 1.33
CA VAL A 142 4.84 -5.83 0.92
C VAL A 142 5.10 -5.59 -0.56
N ALA A 143 6.34 -5.79 -1.00
CA ALA A 143 6.69 -5.72 -2.41
C ALA A 143 5.86 -6.75 -3.22
N ALA A 144 5.23 -6.30 -4.30
CA ALA A 144 4.42 -7.15 -5.16
C ALA A 144 4.44 -6.66 -6.61
N TYR A 145 4.49 -7.59 -7.54
CA TYR A 145 4.45 -7.27 -8.96
C TYR A 145 3.10 -6.70 -9.38
N SER A 146 3.13 -5.55 -9.99
CA SER A 146 1.94 -4.94 -10.57
C SER A 146 2.17 -4.59 -12.04
N ALA A 147 1.58 -5.40 -12.94
CA ALA A 147 1.63 -5.13 -14.38
C ALA A 147 1.06 -3.74 -14.74
N VAL A 148 0.07 -3.28 -13.98
CA VAL A 148 -0.58 -1.99 -14.21
C VAL A 148 0.35 -0.85 -13.83
N VAL A 149 0.92 -0.87 -12.61
CA VAL A 149 1.90 0.15 -12.17
C VAL A 149 3.12 0.13 -13.08
N GLY A 150 3.65 -1.06 -13.38
CA GLY A 150 4.81 -1.20 -14.26
C GLY A 150 4.57 -0.57 -15.62
N ARG A 151 3.47 -0.92 -16.28
CA ARG A 151 3.18 -0.49 -17.66
C ARG A 151 2.67 0.95 -17.76
N SER A 152 1.87 1.41 -16.78
CA SER A 152 1.21 2.71 -16.85
C SER A 152 1.97 3.82 -16.14
N TRP A 153 3.01 3.47 -15.34
CA TRP A 153 3.75 4.42 -14.53
C TRP A 153 5.27 4.27 -14.65
N LEU A 154 5.83 3.11 -14.27
CA LEU A 154 7.28 2.91 -14.28
C LEU A 154 7.87 2.95 -15.70
N ALA A 155 7.20 2.33 -16.67
CA ALA A 155 7.64 2.33 -18.07
C ALA A 155 7.63 3.73 -18.72
N GLU A 156 6.92 4.69 -18.14
CA GLU A 156 6.91 6.10 -18.57
C GLU A 156 8.06 6.92 -17.90
N GLY A 157 8.94 6.27 -17.14
CA GLY A 157 10.04 6.92 -16.43
C GLY A 157 9.63 7.57 -15.10
N HIS A 158 8.45 7.27 -14.58
CA HIS A 158 7.95 7.80 -13.32
C HIS A 158 8.37 6.92 -12.13
N VAL A 159 8.27 7.46 -10.92
CA VAL A 159 8.65 6.78 -9.68
C VAL A 159 7.40 6.34 -8.90
N TYR A 160 7.45 5.13 -8.36
CA TYR A 160 6.44 4.58 -7.46
C TYR A 160 7.01 4.45 -6.05
N VAL A 161 6.24 4.85 -5.04
CA VAL A 161 6.61 4.76 -3.63
C VAL A 161 5.54 4.02 -2.85
N LEU A 162 5.96 3.05 -2.03
CA LEU A 162 5.09 2.31 -1.13
C LEU A 162 5.48 2.59 0.32
N ALA A 163 4.61 3.25 1.06
CA ALA A 163 4.82 3.55 2.48
C ALA A 163 4.32 2.40 3.38
N ASN A 164 5.17 1.94 4.29
CA ASN A 164 4.92 0.87 5.26
C ASN A 164 4.61 1.48 6.62
N ILE A 165 3.45 2.11 6.73
CA ILE A 165 3.04 2.94 7.86
C ILE A 165 2.37 2.14 8.97
N ARG A 166 2.37 2.67 10.19
CA ARG A 166 1.64 2.08 11.33
C ARG A 166 0.18 1.78 10.99
N GLY A 167 -0.44 0.90 11.74
CA GLY A 167 -1.77 0.36 11.44
C GLY A 167 -1.74 -0.87 10.53
N GLY A 168 -0.68 -1.05 9.74
CA GLY A 168 -0.40 -2.27 8.99
C GLY A 168 0.18 -3.40 9.84
N GLY A 169 0.56 -4.51 9.21
CA GLY A 169 1.11 -5.71 9.84
C GLY A 169 2.62 -5.88 9.68
N GLU A 170 3.33 -4.90 9.13
CA GLU A 170 4.73 -5.01 8.72
C GLU A 170 5.68 -5.39 9.87
N TYR A 171 5.37 -4.93 11.08
CA TYR A 171 6.09 -5.28 12.32
C TYR A 171 5.17 -5.98 13.33
N GLY A 172 4.15 -6.69 12.84
CA GLY A 172 3.22 -7.48 13.64
C GLY A 172 2.22 -6.65 14.45
N PRO A 173 1.55 -7.27 15.47
CA PRO A 173 0.42 -6.66 16.17
C PRO A 173 0.75 -5.35 16.91
N ALA A 174 2.00 -5.13 17.29
CA ALA A 174 2.39 -3.87 17.96
C ALA A 174 2.34 -2.68 16.99
N TRP A 175 2.74 -2.89 15.73
CA TRP A 175 2.68 -1.91 14.65
C TRP A 175 1.23 -1.52 14.33
N HIS A 176 0.35 -2.51 14.26
CA HIS A 176 -1.09 -2.31 14.09
C HIS A 176 -1.68 -1.51 15.26
N ARG A 177 -1.48 -1.96 16.51
CA ARG A 177 -2.03 -1.30 17.69
C ARG A 177 -1.53 0.13 17.89
N ALA A 178 -0.37 0.48 17.33
CA ALA A 178 0.16 1.85 17.40
C ALA A 178 -0.65 2.85 16.55
N GLY A 179 -1.51 2.37 15.63
CA GLY A 179 -2.36 3.17 14.76
C GLY A 179 -3.87 3.01 15.01
N LEU A 180 -4.30 2.29 16.08
CA LEU A 180 -5.73 2.09 16.34
C LEU A 180 -6.40 3.29 17.03
N ARG A 181 -7.67 3.49 16.72
CA ARG A 181 -8.61 4.39 17.43
C ARG A 181 -8.02 5.81 17.63
N GLU A 182 -7.89 6.26 18.86
CA GLU A 182 -7.33 7.57 19.24
C GLU A 182 -5.88 7.80 18.76
N LYS A 183 -5.13 6.72 18.48
CA LYS A 183 -3.74 6.78 17.96
C LYS A 183 -3.67 6.92 16.45
N ARG A 184 -4.79 6.86 15.75
CA ARG A 184 -4.84 6.88 14.29
C ARG A 184 -4.14 8.08 13.62
N PRO A 185 -4.07 9.28 14.21
CA PRO A 185 -3.27 10.37 13.66
C PRO A 185 -1.80 10.02 13.35
N ARG A 186 -1.21 9.06 14.10
CA ARG A 186 0.16 8.58 13.84
C ARG A 186 0.35 7.95 12.48
N ILE A 187 -0.70 7.33 11.93
CA ILE A 187 -0.68 6.75 10.56
C ILE A 187 -0.49 7.87 9.53
N TYR A 188 -1.18 8.99 9.73
CA TYR A 188 -1.12 10.15 8.85
C TYR A 188 0.22 10.87 8.97
N GLU A 189 0.74 10.99 10.19
CA GLU A 189 2.07 11.54 10.49
C GLU A 189 3.19 10.72 9.83
N ASP A 190 3.07 9.39 9.84
CA ASP A 190 4.00 8.48 9.14
C ASP A 190 3.98 8.74 7.63
N PHE A 191 2.79 8.84 7.03
CA PHE A 191 2.64 9.05 5.60
C PHE A 191 3.13 10.45 5.18
N GLU A 192 2.86 11.48 5.98
CA GLU A 192 3.42 12.83 5.79
C GLU A 192 4.95 12.82 5.86
N ALA A 193 5.53 12.07 6.81
CA ALA A 193 6.99 11.95 6.93
C ALA A 193 7.60 11.29 5.68
N VAL A 194 6.96 10.25 5.13
CA VAL A 194 7.41 9.62 3.88
C VAL A 194 7.29 10.61 2.70
N ALA A 195 6.18 11.34 2.58
CA ALA A 195 6.00 12.34 1.52
C ALA A 195 7.09 13.42 1.55
N ARG A 196 7.42 13.94 2.77
CA ARG A 196 8.49 14.93 2.96
C ARG A 196 9.88 14.36 2.68
N ALA A 197 10.14 13.10 3.06
CA ALA A 197 11.41 12.44 2.76
C ALA A 197 11.60 12.28 1.25
N VAL A 198 10.57 11.81 0.53
CA VAL A 198 10.59 11.59 -0.92
C VAL A 198 10.82 12.90 -1.68
N THR A 199 10.19 14.00 -1.26
CA THR A 199 10.44 15.32 -1.87
C THR A 199 11.81 15.88 -1.46
N GLY A 200 12.27 15.58 -0.26
CA GLY A 200 13.60 15.96 0.24
C GLY A 200 14.76 15.27 -0.50
N ASP A 201 14.53 14.10 -1.08
CA ASP A 201 15.50 13.38 -1.93
C ASP A 201 15.83 14.12 -3.24
N GLY A 202 14.97 15.04 -3.67
CA GLY A 202 15.21 15.97 -4.77
C GLY A 202 14.80 15.48 -6.15
N PHE A 203 14.46 14.20 -6.37
CA PHE A 203 14.01 13.73 -7.69
C PHE A 203 12.57 14.17 -8.02
N THR A 204 11.75 14.40 -7.01
CA THR A 204 10.36 14.88 -7.15
C THR A 204 10.11 16.13 -6.29
N SER A 205 8.95 16.74 -6.47
CA SER A 205 8.48 17.90 -5.70
C SER A 205 6.99 17.78 -5.40
N SER A 206 6.46 18.58 -4.45
CA SER A 206 5.03 18.53 -4.10
C SER A 206 4.09 18.60 -5.31
N PRO A 207 4.29 19.48 -6.31
CA PRO A 207 3.46 19.50 -7.51
C PRO A 207 3.58 18.24 -8.40
N ARG A 208 4.63 17.45 -8.21
CA ARG A 208 4.90 16.20 -8.96
C ARG A 208 4.59 14.95 -8.14
N LEU A 209 4.24 15.10 -6.87
CA LEU A 209 3.90 14.00 -5.97
C LEU A 209 2.39 13.78 -5.94
N GLY A 210 1.93 12.67 -6.50
CA GLY A 210 0.55 12.21 -6.39
C GLY A 210 0.40 11.13 -5.33
N ILE A 211 -0.79 11.03 -4.74
CA ILE A 211 -1.12 9.95 -3.80
C ILE A 211 -2.33 9.16 -4.26
N SER A 212 -2.34 7.86 -3.97
CA SER A 212 -3.48 6.99 -4.27
C SER A 212 -3.73 5.99 -3.15
N GLY A 213 -5.01 5.81 -2.81
CA GLY A 213 -5.42 4.83 -1.81
C GLY A 213 -6.89 4.42 -1.96
N GLY A 214 -7.19 3.18 -1.61
CA GLY A 214 -8.54 2.63 -1.67
C GLY A 214 -9.03 2.10 -0.32
N SER A 215 -10.35 2.15 -0.07
CA SER A 215 -10.96 1.65 1.17
C SER A 215 -10.41 2.40 2.40
N ASN A 216 -9.77 1.69 3.34
CA ASN A 216 -9.01 2.33 4.42
C ASN A 216 -7.85 3.20 3.88
N GLY A 217 -7.20 2.80 2.77
CA GLY A 217 -6.25 3.67 2.06
C GLY A 217 -6.93 4.91 1.47
N GLY A 218 -8.23 4.85 1.15
CA GLY A 218 -9.04 6.01 0.78
C GLY A 218 -9.26 6.97 1.95
N LEU A 219 -9.45 6.45 3.18
CA LEU A 219 -9.45 7.27 4.39
C LEU A 219 -8.08 7.91 4.62
N LEU A 220 -6.98 7.19 4.37
CA LEU A 220 -5.62 7.71 4.46
C LEU A 220 -5.44 8.92 3.53
N VAL A 221 -5.64 8.74 2.23
CA VAL A 221 -5.42 9.82 1.26
C VAL A 221 -6.46 10.95 1.39
N GLY A 222 -7.67 10.63 1.85
CA GLY A 222 -8.68 11.64 2.20
C GLY A 222 -8.26 12.51 3.39
N ASN A 223 -7.57 11.94 4.38
CA ASN A 223 -6.97 12.72 5.47
C ASN A 223 -5.77 13.53 4.98
N MET A 224 -4.92 12.98 4.12
CA MET A 224 -3.81 13.75 3.53
C MET A 224 -4.34 14.96 2.75
N TYR A 225 -5.42 14.78 1.99
CA TYR A 225 -6.08 15.85 1.25
C TYR A 225 -6.50 17.04 2.12
N VAL A 226 -7.03 16.78 3.32
CA VAL A 226 -7.52 17.86 4.22
C VAL A 226 -6.48 18.33 5.24
N ARG A 227 -5.43 17.55 5.53
CA ARG A 227 -4.44 17.85 6.58
C ARG A 227 -3.16 18.50 6.06
N ALA A 228 -2.70 18.04 4.91
CA ALA A 228 -1.42 18.45 4.33
C ALA A 228 -1.53 18.60 2.80
N PRO A 229 -2.50 19.38 2.30
CA PRO A 229 -2.75 19.52 0.86
C PRO A 229 -1.54 20.06 0.09
N GLU A 230 -0.70 20.85 0.74
CA GLU A 230 0.50 21.47 0.15
C GLU A 230 1.59 20.47 -0.25
N LEU A 231 1.50 19.23 0.23
CA LEU A 231 2.47 18.18 -0.08
C LEU A 231 2.22 17.48 -1.43
N PHE A 232 1.03 17.66 -2.01
CA PHE A 232 0.59 16.83 -3.13
C PHE A 232 0.09 17.63 -4.33
N GLY A 233 0.43 17.16 -5.54
CA GLY A 233 -0.05 17.73 -6.80
C GLY A 233 -1.35 17.09 -7.30
N ALA A 234 -1.69 15.87 -6.84
CA ALA A 234 -2.93 15.17 -7.19
C ALA A 234 -3.27 14.08 -6.17
N VAL A 235 -4.58 13.84 -5.97
CA VAL A 235 -5.07 12.79 -5.07
C VAL A 235 -6.04 11.88 -5.79
N VAL A 236 -5.84 10.55 -5.67
CA VAL A 236 -6.77 9.52 -6.13
C VAL A 236 -7.32 8.78 -4.92
N CYS A 237 -8.61 8.92 -4.66
CA CYS A 237 -9.30 8.43 -3.48
C CYS A 237 -10.39 7.44 -3.90
N GLN A 238 -10.16 6.14 -3.69
CA GLN A 238 -10.95 5.05 -4.26
C GLN A 238 -11.79 4.34 -3.20
N VAL A 239 -13.07 4.07 -3.50
CA VAL A 239 -14.02 3.36 -2.62
C VAL A 239 -13.86 3.73 -1.12
N PRO A 240 -13.81 5.02 -0.78
CA PRO A 240 -13.22 5.51 0.45
C PRO A 240 -14.19 5.58 1.62
N LEU A 241 -13.67 5.47 2.86
CA LEU A 241 -14.36 5.93 4.07
C LEU A 241 -14.04 7.42 4.29
N LEU A 242 -15.01 8.33 4.23
CA LEU A 242 -14.74 9.76 4.40
C LEU A 242 -15.61 10.43 5.47
N ASP A 243 -16.78 9.85 5.80
CA ASP A 243 -17.68 10.33 6.86
C ASP A 243 -17.62 9.38 8.06
N MET A 244 -16.72 9.68 9.00
CA MET A 244 -16.52 8.85 10.19
C MET A 244 -17.67 8.99 11.21
N ARG A 245 -18.54 9.99 11.07
CA ARG A 245 -19.72 10.14 11.95
C ARG A 245 -20.79 9.08 11.68
N ARG A 246 -20.84 8.57 10.43
CA ARG A 246 -21.92 7.68 9.98
C ARG A 246 -21.44 6.32 9.52
N TYR A 247 -20.12 6.08 9.46
CA TYR A 247 -19.56 4.88 8.84
C TYR A 247 -20.14 3.58 9.42
N HIS A 248 -20.34 3.53 10.75
CA HIS A 248 -20.84 2.34 11.47
C HIS A 248 -22.29 1.98 11.14
N ARG A 249 -23.06 2.92 10.58
CA ARG A 249 -24.46 2.72 10.14
C ARG A 249 -24.59 2.38 8.65
N LEU A 250 -23.47 2.26 7.94
CA LEU A 250 -23.44 2.09 6.50
C LEU A 250 -22.77 0.76 6.13
N LEU A 251 -23.55 -0.18 5.55
CA LEU A 251 -23.10 -1.50 5.11
C LEU A 251 -22.26 -2.23 6.19
N ALA A 252 -21.01 -2.64 5.86
CA ALA A 252 -20.15 -3.38 6.77
C ALA A 252 -19.53 -2.53 7.89
N GLY A 253 -19.82 -1.22 7.95
CA GLY A 253 -19.16 -0.27 8.83
C GLY A 253 -19.16 -0.64 10.30
N ALA A 254 -20.25 -1.21 10.83
CA ALA A 254 -20.32 -1.63 12.24
C ALA A 254 -19.24 -2.67 12.60
N SER A 255 -18.78 -3.48 11.66
CA SER A 255 -17.72 -4.47 11.89
C SER A 255 -16.33 -3.85 12.09
N TRP A 256 -16.16 -2.55 11.83
CA TRP A 256 -14.87 -1.84 11.92
C TRP A 256 -14.72 -1.00 13.18
N MET A 257 -15.68 -1.06 14.12
CA MET A 257 -15.61 -0.28 15.36
C MET A 257 -14.40 -0.65 16.24
N ALA A 258 -13.92 -1.88 16.17
CA ALA A 258 -12.68 -2.28 16.84
C ALA A 258 -11.45 -1.52 16.31
N GLU A 259 -11.44 -1.21 15.01
CA GLU A 259 -10.36 -0.46 14.34
C GLU A 259 -10.46 1.04 14.57
N TYR A 260 -11.67 1.61 14.49
CA TYR A 260 -11.87 3.06 14.47
C TYR A 260 -12.48 3.63 15.75
N GLY A 261 -13.37 2.91 16.43
CA GLY A 261 -14.17 3.38 17.56
C GLY A 261 -15.65 3.52 17.22
N ASP A 262 -16.49 3.78 18.21
CA ASP A 262 -17.94 3.98 18.06
C ASP A 262 -18.28 5.47 17.95
N PRO A 263 -18.75 5.98 16.79
CA PRO A 263 -19.12 7.40 16.66
C PRO A 263 -20.31 7.83 17.52
N ASP A 264 -21.12 6.88 18.04
CA ASP A 264 -22.24 7.19 18.94
C ASP A 264 -21.78 7.36 20.39
N ASP A 265 -20.57 6.88 20.73
CA ASP A 265 -19.90 7.18 21.99
C ASP A 265 -19.26 8.59 21.90
N PRO A 266 -19.58 9.52 22.81
CA PRO A 266 -19.01 10.87 22.81
C PRO A 266 -17.49 10.90 22.93
N ASP A 267 -16.89 10.01 23.74
CA ASP A 267 -15.44 9.95 23.95
C ASP A 267 -14.74 9.46 22.69
N ASP A 268 -15.30 8.46 21.99
CA ASP A 268 -14.79 8.00 20.72
C ASP A 268 -14.97 9.05 19.60
N TRP A 269 -16.11 9.76 19.60
CA TRP A 269 -16.34 10.82 18.63
C TRP A 269 -15.34 11.98 18.78
N GLU A 270 -14.88 12.26 20.00
CA GLU A 270 -13.90 13.32 20.23
C GLU A 270 -12.62 13.11 19.41
N TYR A 271 -12.11 11.87 19.30
CA TYR A 271 -10.95 11.61 18.43
C TYR A 271 -11.32 11.31 16.97
N LEU A 272 -12.46 10.64 16.71
CA LEU A 272 -12.91 10.30 15.35
C LEU A 272 -13.10 11.53 14.46
N GLN A 273 -13.66 12.63 15.01
CA GLN A 273 -13.87 13.86 14.25
C GLN A 273 -12.56 14.49 13.76
N ARG A 274 -11.44 14.23 14.43
CA ARG A 274 -10.11 14.78 14.08
C ARG A 274 -9.53 14.14 12.80
N TYR A 275 -10.10 13.02 12.35
CA TYR A 275 -9.72 12.34 11.10
C TYR A 275 -10.92 11.92 10.24
N SER A 276 -11.97 12.71 10.27
CA SER A 276 -13.13 12.52 9.40
C SER A 276 -13.08 13.50 8.22
N PRO A 277 -12.52 13.12 7.06
CA PRO A 277 -12.24 14.05 5.96
C PRO A 277 -13.44 14.87 5.54
N TYR A 278 -14.62 14.24 5.44
CA TYR A 278 -15.86 14.93 5.09
C TYR A 278 -16.19 16.13 5.99
N HIS A 279 -15.86 16.02 7.30
CA HIS A 279 -16.12 17.09 8.27
C HIS A 279 -15.01 18.14 8.29
N LEU A 280 -13.81 17.78 7.87
CA LEU A 280 -12.61 18.61 7.92
C LEU A 280 -12.38 19.44 6.64
N VAL A 281 -13.14 19.21 5.57
CA VAL A 281 -13.06 20.04 4.35
C VAL A 281 -13.37 21.49 4.70
N ASP A 282 -12.44 22.37 4.38
CA ASP A 282 -12.51 23.83 4.52
C ASP A 282 -12.73 24.47 3.15
N THR A 283 -13.71 25.36 3.06
CA THR A 283 -14.09 26.06 1.81
C THR A 283 -12.96 26.95 1.28
N ASP A 284 -12.17 27.53 2.18
CA ASP A 284 -11.14 28.53 1.85
C ASP A 284 -9.75 27.89 1.62
N ALA A 285 -9.61 26.57 1.87
CA ALA A 285 -8.34 25.90 1.67
C ALA A 285 -8.00 25.66 0.20
N ALA A 286 -6.73 25.80 -0.14
CA ALA A 286 -6.21 25.46 -1.45
C ALA A 286 -5.90 23.94 -1.51
N TYR A 287 -6.82 23.17 -2.07
CA TYR A 287 -6.64 21.73 -2.24
C TYR A 287 -6.09 21.35 -3.62
N PRO A 288 -5.27 20.29 -3.73
CA PRO A 288 -4.87 19.73 -5.02
C PRO A 288 -6.09 19.11 -5.74
N PRO A 289 -6.05 18.93 -7.07
CA PRO A 289 -7.07 18.18 -7.78
C PRO A 289 -7.26 16.77 -7.18
N ILE A 290 -8.54 16.36 -7.03
CA ILE A 290 -8.87 15.03 -6.49
C ILE A 290 -9.76 14.25 -7.47
N LEU A 291 -9.42 12.96 -7.67
CA LEU A 291 -10.28 11.97 -8.31
C LEU A 291 -10.88 11.07 -7.23
N LEU A 292 -12.20 11.14 -7.09
CA LEU A 292 -12.99 10.24 -6.24
C LEU A 292 -13.59 9.13 -7.11
N THR A 293 -13.29 7.86 -6.80
CA THR A 293 -13.90 6.73 -7.49
C THR A 293 -14.68 5.85 -6.50
N THR A 294 -15.81 5.30 -6.94
CA THR A 294 -16.59 4.35 -6.16
C THR A 294 -17.39 3.40 -7.05
N SER A 295 -18.13 2.49 -6.46
CA SER A 295 -19.03 1.59 -7.16
C SER A 295 -20.41 1.61 -6.52
N THR A 296 -21.47 1.65 -7.34
CA THR A 296 -22.86 1.63 -6.87
C THR A 296 -23.19 0.38 -6.07
N ARG A 297 -22.60 -0.76 -6.42
CA ARG A 297 -22.80 -2.06 -5.78
C ARG A 297 -21.70 -2.41 -4.79
N ASP A 298 -20.97 -1.43 -4.29
CA ASP A 298 -20.03 -1.68 -3.19
C ASP A 298 -20.81 -2.20 -1.98
N ASP A 299 -20.49 -3.42 -1.57
CA ASP A 299 -21.15 -4.16 -0.49
C ASP A 299 -20.42 -4.02 0.85
N ARG A 300 -19.30 -3.33 0.88
CA ARG A 300 -18.48 -3.10 2.07
C ARG A 300 -18.50 -1.66 2.52
N VAL A 301 -18.02 -0.74 1.67
CA VAL A 301 -17.97 0.70 1.92
C VAL A 301 -19.07 1.39 1.12
N HIS A 302 -20.04 1.95 1.79
CA HIS A 302 -21.18 2.55 1.12
C HIS A 302 -20.75 3.70 0.19
N PRO A 303 -21.19 3.74 -1.10
CA PRO A 303 -20.80 4.77 -2.08
C PRO A 303 -21.19 6.19 -1.65
N GLY A 304 -22.08 6.32 -0.69
CA GLY A 304 -22.46 7.60 -0.08
C GLY A 304 -21.28 8.39 0.51
N HIS A 305 -20.19 7.72 0.92
CA HIS A 305 -18.99 8.42 1.35
C HIS A 305 -18.38 9.25 0.22
N ALA A 306 -18.14 8.63 -0.94
CA ALA A 306 -17.58 9.32 -2.10
C ALA A 306 -18.58 10.34 -2.71
N ARG A 307 -19.86 9.95 -2.84
CA ARG A 307 -20.91 10.85 -3.38
C ARG A 307 -21.04 12.15 -2.58
N LYS A 308 -21.10 12.04 -1.25
CA LYS A 308 -21.23 13.21 -0.37
C LYS A 308 -19.97 14.09 -0.42
N MET A 309 -18.80 13.48 -0.43
CA MET A 309 -17.55 14.24 -0.52
C MET A 309 -17.44 14.96 -1.86
N ALA A 310 -17.73 14.29 -2.97
CA ALA A 310 -17.71 14.89 -4.29
C ALA A 310 -18.69 16.09 -4.39
N ALA A 311 -19.92 15.90 -3.89
CA ALA A 311 -20.92 16.97 -3.87
C ALA A 311 -20.45 18.17 -3.03
N LYS A 312 -19.91 17.93 -1.83
CA LYS A 312 -19.40 18.99 -0.95
C LYS A 312 -18.25 19.76 -1.58
N LEU A 313 -17.28 19.07 -2.18
CA LEU A 313 -16.13 19.69 -2.82
C LEU A 313 -16.55 20.51 -4.05
N ALA A 314 -17.45 19.99 -4.88
CA ALA A 314 -17.98 20.70 -6.04
C ALA A 314 -18.77 21.96 -5.65
N ASP A 315 -19.63 21.88 -4.61
CA ASP A 315 -20.41 22.99 -4.08
C ASP A 315 -19.51 24.11 -3.53
N GLN A 316 -18.35 23.75 -2.97
CA GLN A 316 -17.34 24.68 -2.48
C GLN A 316 -16.36 25.16 -3.55
N GLY A 317 -16.47 24.71 -4.80
CA GLY A 317 -15.65 25.17 -5.92
C GLY A 317 -14.26 24.53 -6.02
N HIS A 318 -14.00 23.42 -5.30
CA HIS A 318 -12.74 22.70 -5.41
C HIS A 318 -12.65 21.84 -6.68
N ASP A 319 -11.43 21.60 -7.19
CA ASP A 319 -11.19 20.76 -8.40
C ASP A 319 -11.40 19.27 -8.07
N VAL A 320 -12.63 18.80 -8.26
CA VAL A 320 -13.02 17.41 -8.01
C VAL A 320 -13.48 16.73 -9.30
N THR A 321 -12.92 15.57 -9.58
CA THR A 321 -13.43 14.62 -10.58
C THR A 321 -14.08 13.44 -9.85
N TYR A 322 -15.28 13.09 -10.24
CA TYR A 322 -16.02 11.98 -9.66
C TYR A 322 -16.36 10.93 -10.72
N TRP A 323 -16.07 9.66 -10.42
CA TRP A 323 -16.43 8.52 -11.25
C TRP A 323 -17.04 7.39 -10.42
N GLU A 324 -18.16 6.85 -10.89
CA GLU A 324 -18.86 5.74 -10.24
C GLU A 324 -19.14 4.62 -11.24
N ASN A 325 -18.66 3.41 -10.94
CA ASN A 325 -19.03 2.21 -11.67
C ASN A 325 -20.37 1.69 -11.15
N ILE A 326 -21.34 1.46 -12.05
CA ILE A 326 -22.70 1.01 -11.67
C ILE A 326 -22.80 -0.49 -11.42
N GLU A 327 -21.81 -1.29 -11.83
CA GLU A 327 -21.86 -2.76 -11.79
C GLU A 327 -20.88 -3.41 -10.83
N GLY A 328 -19.77 -2.72 -10.51
CA GLY A 328 -18.71 -3.26 -9.67
C GLY A 328 -19.07 -3.32 -8.18
N GLY A 329 -18.50 -4.29 -7.46
CA GLY A 329 -18.51 -4.35 -5.99
C GLY A 329 -17.39 -3.49 -5.36
N HIS A 330 -16.92 -3.87 -4.15
CA HIS A 330 -15.87 -3.13 -3.43
C HIS A 330 -14.53 -3.03 -4.20
N GLY A 331 -14.25 -3.96 -5.11
CA GLY A 331 -13.07 -3.85 -6.00
C GLY A 331 -13.18 -2.75 -7.07
N GLY A 332 -14.30 -2.04 -7.15
CA GLY A 332 -14.55 -0.94 -8.09
C GLY A 332 -14.94 -1.38 -9.51
N ALA A 333 -14.78 -2.66 -9.86
CA ALA A 333 -15.07 -3.22 -11.19
C ALA A 333 -15.72 -4.61 -11.10
N ALA A 334 -16.58 -4.94 -12.06
CA ALA A 334 -17.25 -6.23 -12.14
C ALA A 334 -16.47 -7.24 -13.00
N ASP A 335 -15.65 -6.77 -13.93
CA ASP A 335 -14.87 -7.58 -14.85
C ASP A 335 -13.53 -6.95 -15.20
N ALA A 336 -12.69 -7.65 -15.95
CA ALA A 336 -11.36 -7.19 -16.34
C ALA A 336 -11.37 -5.94 -17.23
N THR A 337 -12.42 -5.75 -18.06
CA THR A 337 -12.55 -4.57 -18.93
C THR A 337 -12.86 -3.32 -18.11
N GLN A 338 -13.75 -3.44 -17.15
CA GLN A 338 -14.07 -2.36 -16.23
C GLN A 338 -12.87 -2.04 -15.33
N GLN A 339 -12.14 -3.07 -14.87
CA GLN A 339 -10.90 -2.87 -14.12
C GLN A 339 -9.88 -2.11 -14.95
N ALA A 340 -9.67 -2.48 -16.21
CA ALA A 340 -8.76 -1.78 -17.11
C ALA A 340 -9.19 -0.32 -17.35
N THR A 341 -10.49 -0.08 -17.54
CA THR A 341 -11.04 1.27 -17.70
C THR A 341 -10.80 2.13 -16.47
N MET A 342 -11.06 1.61 -15.27
CA MET A 342 -10.82 2.30 -14.01
C MET A 342 -9.33 2.64 -13.85
N GLN A 343 -8.44 1.69 -14.10
CA GLN A 343 -7.00 1.92 -14.01
C GLN A 343 -6.52 2.96 -15.04
N ALA A 344 -7.03 2.89 -16.28
CA ALA A 344 -6.73 3.88 -17.31
C ALA A 344 -7.18 5.29 -16.89
N LEU A 345 -8.36 5.42 -16.29
CA LEU A 345 -8.83 6.69 -15.74
C LEU A 345 -7.90 7.23 -14.65
N ILE A 346 -7.52 6.37 -13.68
CA ILE A 346 -6.64 6.74 -12.56
C ILE A 346 -5.29 7.24 -13.08
N PHE A 347 -4.60 6.45 -13.92
CA PHE A 347 -3.28 6.84 -14.41
C PHE A 347 -3.33 8.00 -15.41
N SER A 348 -4.40 8.15 -16.18
CA SER A 348 -4.61 9.33 -17.03
C SER A 348 -4.81 10.60 -16.20
N PHE A 349 -5.59 10.53 -15.12
CA PHE A 349 -5.75 11.62 -14.17
C PHE A 349 -4.40 12.02 -13.55
N LEU A 350 -3.68 11.07 -12.96
CA LEU A 350 -2.38 11.33 -12.35
C LEU A 350 -1.39 11.96 -13.34
N ARG A 351 -1.25 11.39 -14.54
CA ARG A 351 -0.37 11.94 -15.57
C ARG A 351 -0.77 13.34 -15.97
N SER A 352 -2.05 13.59 -16.21
CA SER A 352 -2.52 14.92 -16.63
C SER A 352 -2.22 16.01 -15.59
N ARG A 353 -2.15 15.65 -14.29
CA ARG A 353 -1.93 16.60 -13.20
C ARG A 353 -0.44 16.71 -12.81
N LEU A 354 0.30 15.62 -12.89
CA LEU A 354 1.67 15.56 -12.40
C LEU A 354 2.73 15.78 -13.50
N THR A 355 2.37 15.67 -14.80
CA THR A 355 3.30 15.91 -15.91
C THR A 355 3.09 17.25 -16.61
N ALA A 356 2.02 18.00 -16.29
CA ALA A 356 1.80 19.33 -16.85
C ALA A 356 2.98 20.26 -16.55
N ARG A 357 3.45 21.00 -17.56
CA ARG A 357 4.57 21.95 -17.49
C ARG A 357 4.15 23.23 -16.79
#